data_d773fbf75d063de66591e7c79411a41f
#
_entry.id   d773fbf75d063de66591e7c79411a41f
#
_cell.length_a   1.000
_cell.length_b   1.000
_cell.length_c   1.000
_cell.angle_alpha   90.00
_cell.angle_beta   90.00
_cell.angle_gamma   90.00
#
_symmetry.space_group_name_H-M   'P 1'
#
loop_
_entity.id
_entity.type
_entity.pdbx_description
1 polymer ?
#
loop_
_entity_poly.entity_id
_entity_poly.type
_entity_poly.pdbx_seq_one_letter_code
_entity_poly.pdbx_strand_id
1 'polypeptide(L)'
;DLKNVVPAATVAQPTVQKSASSAASLQSASNATPVAQAPTGKMVLKRDGTRVPFNANQINKSIERATYGIPNPLEKVVQIATETELTIYDGITTEEMDQATINAALQNTQYDLDYDKIATRLLLKTIYKKVLGTYETREELATMHKAHFQHYIRLGVEIGLLDKRLKEKFDLDELGKHLKLDRDELYKYSGVSTMLDRYLVKDADRKPLETPQYFWMRVAMTMALPEKNKTEWAKKFYDKMSKLEYLSAGSTNVNA
;
A
#
# COMPACT_ATOMS: atom_id res chain seq x y z
N ASP A 1 -57.95 -41.52 -12.29
CA ASP A 1 -58.57 -42.26 -11.19
C ASP A 1 -57.78 -42.18 -9.92
N LEU A 2 -58.42 -41.53 -9.00
CA LEU A 2 -58.66 -41.83 -7.59
C LEU A 2 -57.52 -42.10 -6.62
N LYS A 3 -57.37 -41.13 -5.72
CA LYS A 3 -57.47 -41.21 -4.25
C LYS A 3 -56.43 -42.07 -3.52
N ASN A 4 -55.62 -41.43 -2.69
CA ASN A 4 -55.73 -41.66 -1.25
C ASN A 4 -55.08 -40.52 -0.46
N VAL A 5 -55.95 -39.87 0.32
CA VAL A 5 -55.64 -38.91 1.37
C VAL A 5 -55.41 -39.71 2.65
N VAL A 6 -54.38 -39.44 3.41
CA VAL A 6 -54.21 -39.89 4.79
C VAL A 6 -53.84 -38.69 5.68
N PRO A 7 -54.47 -38.56 6.86
CA PRO A 7 -54.61 -37.28 7.58
C PRO A 7 -53.43 -36.97 8.54
N ALA A 8 -53.36 -35.69 8.87
CA ALA A 8 -52.45 -35.05 9.83
C ALA A 8 -52.59 -35.63 11.25
N ALA A 9 -51.47 -35.91 11.86
CA ALA A 9 -51.35 -36.15 13.31
C ALA A 9 -50.98 -34.85 14.02
N THR A 10 -51.90 -34.38 14.85
CA THR A 10 -51.74 -33.27 15.79
C THR A 10 -50.86 -33.71 16.94
N VAL A 11 -49.75 -32.99 17.20
CA VAL A 11 -48.96 -33.13 18.44
C VAL A 11 -49.07 -31.84 19.23
N ALA A 12 -49.48 -32.03 20.49
CA ALA A 12 -49.80 -31.02 21.47
C ALA A 12 -48.59 -30.21 21.91
N GLN A 13 -48.84 -28.88 22.11
CA GLN A 13 -47.95 -27.98 22.82
C GLN A 13 -48.02 -28.17 24.36
N PRO A 14 -46.92 -28.14 25.08
CA PRO A 14 -46.97 -27.94 26.53
C PRO A 14 -46.96 -26.43 26.87
N THR A 15 -47.98 -26.05 27.60
CA THR A 15 -48.16 -24.76 28.32
C THR A 15 -47.05 -24.59 29.36
N VAL A 16 -46.34 -23.46 29.31
CA VAL A 16 -45.47 -23.04 30.42
C VAL A 16 -46.04 -21.76 31.06
N GLN A 17 -46.24 -21.87 32.34
CA GLN A 17 -46.78 -20.86 33.26
C GLN A 17 -45.87 -19.64 33.38
N LYS A 18 -46.48 -18.45 33.38
CA LYS A 18 -45.91 -17.20 33.85
C LYS A 18 -45.62 -17.24 35.33
N SER A 19 -44.40 -16.93 35.74
CA SER A 19 -44.10 -16.40 37.06
C SER A 19 -43.43 -15.02 36.86
N ALA A 20 -44.10 -13.99 37.33
CA ALA A 20 -43.60 -12.63 37.43
C ALA A 20 -42.71 -12.54 38.68
N SER A 21 -41.50 -11.97 38.52
CA SER A 21 -40.77 -11.38 39.65
C SER A 21 -39.72 -10.39 39.17
N SER A 22 -39.98 -9.16 39.59
CA SER A 22 -39.04 -8.12 40.00
C SER A 22 -38.02 -7.55 39.03
N ALA A 23 -38.31 -6.32 38.63
CA ALA A 23 -37.35 -5.36 38.09
C ALA A 23 -36.29 -5.03 39.16
N ALA A 24 -35.01 -5.18 38.77
CA ALA A 24 -33.91 -4.47 39.42
C ALA A 24 -32.93 -4.04 38.35
N SER A 25 -32.79 -2.74 38.29
CA SER A 25 -31.85 -1.95 37.51
C SER A 25 -30.42 -2.46 37.59
N LEU A 26 -29.78 -2.68 36.42
CA LEU A 26 -28.34 -2.66 36.27
C LEU A 26 -27.96 -1.87 35.01
N GLN A 27 -27.87 -0.56 35.20
CA GLN A 27 -27.00 0.26 34.37
C GLN A 27 -25.58 0.03 34.88
N SER A 28 -24.77 -0.63 34.09
CA SER A 28 -23.33 -0.52 34.19
C SER A 28 -22.75 -0.42 32.78
N ALA A 29 -22.30 0.79 32.49
CA ALA A 29 -21.53 1.13 31.34
C ALA A 29 -20.29 0.21 31.24
N SER A 30 -20.20 -0.58 30.22
CA SER A 30 -18.94 -1.21 29.85
C SER A 30 -18.17 -0.27 28.92
N ASN A 31 -17.32 0.57 29.51
CA ASN A 31 -16.14 1.09 28.84
C ASN A 31 -15.22 -0.10 28.58
N ALA A 32 -15.41 -0.77 27.46
CA ALA A 32 -14.45 -1.72 26.95
C ALA A 32 -13.24 -0.94 26.43
N THR A 33 -12.28 -0.69 27.29
CA THR A 33 -10.91 -0.36 26.89
C THR A 33 -10.43 -1.46 25.94
N PRO A 34 -9.85 -1.13 24.76
CA PRO A 34 -9.30 -2.15 23.89
C PRO A 34 -8.23 -2.93 24.67
N VAL A 35 -8.49 -4.20 24.89
CA VAL A 35 -7.53 -5.11 25.52
C VAL A 35 -6.29 -5.09 24.63
N ALA A 36 -5.22 -4.49 25.11
CA ALA A 36 -3.91 -4.62 24.49
C ALA A 36 -3.56 -6.10 24.50
N GLN A 37 -3.52 -6.72 23.32
CA GLN A 37 -3.08 -8.10 23.18
C GLN A 37 -1.68 -8.22 23.78
N ALA A 38 -1.52 -9.15 24.73
CA ALA A 38 -0.22 -9.47 25.31
C ALA A 38 0.78 -9.80 24.19
N PRO A 39 2.04 -9.36 24.28
CA PRO A 39 3.02 -9.63 23.25
C PRO A 39 3.13 -11.15 23.06
N THR A 40 2.80 -11.64 21.88
CA THR A 40 3.19 -12.97 21.44
C THR A 40 4.71 -12.98 21.58
N GLY A 41 5.33 -13.93 22.23
CA GLY A 41 6.78 -13.90 22.54
C GLY A 41 7.72 -13.81 21.33
N LYS A 42 7.21 -13.49 20.14
CA LYS A 42 7.95 -13.28 18.90
C LYS A 42 8.53 -11.86 18.84
N MET A 43 9.78 -11.74 18.41
CA MET A 43 10.48 -10.46 18.22
C MET A 43 10.61 -10.13 16.75
N VAL A 44 10.60 -8.83 16.43
CA VAL A 44 10.81 -8.29 15.07
C VAL A 44 12.14 -7.55 15.05
N LEU A 45 12.95 -7.81 14.03
CA LEU A 45 14.21 -7.13 13.78
C LEU A 45 13.95 -5.88 12.91
N LYS A 46 14.21 -4.70 13.46
CA LYS A 46 14.14 -3.44 12.72
C LYS A 46 15.36 -3.25 11.83
N ARG A 47 15.28 -2.30 10.88
CA ARG A 47 16.37 -1.94 9.96
C ARG A 47 17.64 -1.44 10.66
N ASP A 48 17.49 -0.84 11.83
CA ASP A 48 18.60 -0.36 12.68
C ASP A 48 19.23 -1.47 13.53
N GLY A 49 18.80 -2.71 13.37
CA GLY A 49 19.25 -3.87 14.14
C GLY A 49 18.55 -4.03 15.49
N THR A 50 17.66 -3.14 15.90
CA THR A 50 16.93 -3.27 17.16
C THR A 50 15.88 -4.37 17.09
N ARG A 51 15.75 -5.15 18.17
CA ARG A 51 14.69 -6.15 18.35
C ARG A 51 13.55 -5.56 19.17
N VAL A 52 12.34 -5.63 18.64
CA VAL A 52 11.13 -5.15 19.32
C VAL A 52 10.08 -6.25 19.36
N PRO A 53 9.21 -6.30 20.39
CA PRO A 53 8.09 -7.24 20.40
C PRO A 53 7.20 -7.07 19.15
N PHE A 54 6.76 -8.19 18.62
CA PHE A 54 5.78 -8.18 17.52
C PHE A 54 4.48 -7.51 17.97
N ASN A 55 3.96 -6.63 17.12
CA ASN A 55 2.73 -5.89 17.39
C ASN A 55 1.76 -6.02 16.20
N ALA A 56 0.76 -6.89 16.33
CA ALA A 56 -0.27 -7.12 15.31
C ALA A 56 -1.02 -5.83 14.91
N ASN A 57 -1.20 -4.89 15.84
CA ASN A 57 -1.88 -3.62 15.55
C ASN A 57 -1.16 -2.78 14.47
N GLN A 58 0.16 -2.90 14.34
CA GLN A 58 0.90 -2.19 13.29
C GLN A 58 0.60 -2.77 11.90
N ILE A 59 0.47 -4.10 11.80
CA ILE A 59 0.07 -4.78 10.57
C ILE A 59 -1.36 -4.36 10.21
N ASN A 60 -2.30 -4.48 11.16
CA ASN A 60 -3.71 -4.12 10.96
C ASN A 60 -3.84 -2.69 10.45
N LYS A 61 -3.23 -1.70 11.10
CA LYS A 61 -3.22 -0.30 10.65
C LYS A 61 -2.66 -0.14 9.23
N SER A 62 -1.63 -0.92 8.88
CA SER A 62 -1.06 -0.87 7.54
C SER A 62 -2.03 -1.38 6.48
N ILE A 63 -2.74 -2.48 6.76
CA ILE A 63 -3.73 -3.06 5.87
C ILE A 63 -4.96 -2.15 5.81
N GLU A 64 -5.45 -1.63 6.94
CA GLU A 64 -6.56 -0.67 7.00
C GLU A 64 -6.33 0.55 6.10
N ARG A 65 -5.12 1.12 6.13
CA ARG A 65 -4.76 2.23 5.23
C ARG A 65 -4.79 1.81 3.76
N ALA A 66 -4.42 0.55 3.46
CA ALA A 66 -4.43 0.03 2.10
C ALA A 66 -5.83 -0.33 1.59
N THR A 67 -6.81 -0.56 2.49
CA THR A 67 -8.21 -0.86 2.13
C THR A 67 -9.08 0.38 1.92
N TYR A 68 -8.52 1.60 2.00
CA TYR A 68 -9.27 2.83 1.81
C TYR A 68 -10.09 2.83 0.51
N GLY A 69 -11.39 3.11 0.62
CA GLY A 69 -12.32 3.14 -0.51
C GLY A 69 -12.59 1.79 -1.18
N ILE A 70 -12.28 0.69 -0.51
CA ILE A 70 -12.56 -0.69 -0.96
C ILE A 70 -13.80 -1.20 -0.22
N PRO A 71 -14.71 -1.94 -0.91
CA PRO A 71 -15.86 -2.58 -0.28
C PRO A 71 -15.43 -3.59 0.79
N ASN A 72 -16.24 -3.73 1.86
CA ASN A 72 -16.03 -4.67 2.96
C ASN A 72 -14.59 -4.65 3.53
N PRO A 73 -14.07 -3.47 3.91
CA PRO A 73 -12.66 -3.33 4.27
C PRO A 73 -12.27 -4.18 5.49
N LEU A 74 -13.18 -4.30 6.48
CA LEU A 74 -12.90 -5.06 7.71
C LEU A 74 -12.65 -6.54 7.45
N GLU A 75 -13.45 -7.18 6.59
CA GLU A 75 -13.28 -8.57 6.18
C GLU A 75 -11.90 -8.80 5.55
N LYS A 76 -11.52 -7.92 4.63
CA LYS A 76 -10.22 -7.98 3.94
C LYS A 76 -9.04 -7.75 4.89
N VAL A 77 -9.19 -6.83 5.85
CA VAL A 77 -8.17 -6.60 6.90
C VAL A 77 -7.97 -7.86 7.74
N VAL A 78 -9.07 -8.45 8.24
CA VAL A 78 -9.00 -9.65 9.07
C VAL A 78 -8.37 -10.82 8.31
N GLN A 79 -8.79 -11.04 7.05
CA GLN A 79 -8.26 -12.12 6.23
C GLN A 79 -6.74 -11.97 6.02
N ILE A 80 -6.28 -10.82 5.53
CA ILE A 80 -4.86 -10.57 5.27
C ILE A 80 -4.05 -10.64 6.56
N ALA A 81 -4.55 -10.05 7.66
CA ALA A 81 -3.85 -10.03 8.93
C ALA A 81 -3.67 -11.46 9.48
N THR A 82 -4.73 -12.26 9.48
CA THR A 82 -4.67 -13.66 9.94
C THR A 82 -3.65 -14.47 9.13
N GLU A 83 -3.68 -14.39 7.82
CA GLU A 83 -2.73 -15.11 6.95
C GLU A 83 -1.29 -14.62 7.16
N THR A 84 -1.11 -13.31 7.35
CA THR A 84 0.21 -12.74 7.66
C THR A 84 0.74 -13.28 8.98
N GLU A 85 -0.07 -13.27 10.06
CA GLU A 85 0.32 -13.74 11.39
C GLU A 85 0.77 -15.21 11.41
N LEU A 86 0.17 -16.05 10.56
CA LEU A 86 0.57 -17.45 10.41
C LEU A 86 2.00 -17.63 9.87
N THR A 87 2.51 -16.65 9.12
CA THR A 87 3.85 -16.72 8.53
C THR A 87 4.94 -16.08 9.40
N ILE A 88 4.56 -15.35 10.47
CA ILE A 88 5.51 -14.64 11.34
C ILE A 88 6.25 -15.64 12.24
N TYR A 89 7.57 -15.52 12.29
CA TYR A 89 8.47 -16.25 13.16
C TYR A 89 9.31 -15.30 14.03
N ASP A 90 9.98 -15.83 15.07
CA ASP A 90 10.83 -15.01 15.94
C ASP A 90 12.07 -14.52 15.20
N GLY A 91 12.34 -13.23 15.27
CA GLY A 91 13.44 -12.59 14.57
C GLY A 91 13.14 -12.17 13.13
N ILE A 92 11.89 -12.28 12.65
CA ILE A 92 11.48 -11.79 11.32
C ILE A 92 11.84 -10.31 11.17
N THR A 93 12.33 -9.91 10.00
CA THR A 93 12.61 -8.51 9.70
C THR A 93 11.34 -7.74 9.33
N THR A 94 11.36 -6.42 9.49
CA THR A 94 10.25 -5.57 9.05
C THR A 94 10.00 -5.68 7.54
N GLU A 95 11.02 -5.97 6.74
CA GLU A 95 10.88 -6.14 5.28
C GLU A 95 10.21 -7.46 4.93
N GLU A 96 10.61 -8.55 5.58
CA GLU A 96 9.96 -9.86 5.41
C GLU A 96 8.50 -9.81 5.87
N MET A 97 8.20 -9.08 6.94
CA MET A 97 6.84 -8.88 7.43
C MET A 97 5.99 -8.06 6.44
N ASP A 98 6.53 -6.96 5.85
CA ASP A 98 5.85 -6.22 4.79
C ASP A 98 5.61 -7.14 3.57
N GLN A 99 6.59 -7.99 3.19
CA GLN A 99 6.45 -8.93 2.07
C GLN A 99 5.42 -10.04 2.38
N ALA A 100 5.40 -10.58 3.59
CA ALA A 100 4.40 -11.55 4.02
C ALA A 100 2.97 -10.99 3.91
N THR A 101 2.79 -9.71 4.31
CA THR A 101 1.49 -9.04 4.21
C THR A 101 1.07 -8.83 2.75
N ILE A 102 2.00 -8.46 1.86
CA ILE A 102 1.75 -8.35 0.42
C ILE A 102 1.36 -9.71 -0.17
N ASN A 103 2.10 -10.77 0.19
CA ASN A 103 1.83 -12.13 -0.30
C ASN A 103 0.46 -12.64 0.15
N ALA A 104 0.07 -12.38 1.41
CA ALA A 104 -1.26 -12.71 1.91
C ALA A 104 -2.37 -12.00 1.09
N ALA A 105 -2.19 -10.72 0.77
CA ALA A 105 -3.13 -10.03 -0.11
C ALA A 105 -3.16 -10.67 -1.52
N LEU A 106 -2.01 -10.98 -2.11
CA LEU A 106 -1.94 -11.57 -3.46
C LEU A 106 -2.59 -12.94 -3.56
N GLN A 107 -2.46 -13.79 -2.55
CA GLN A 107 -3.09 -15.11 -2.52
C GLN A 107 -4.62 -15.04 -2.62
N ASN A 108 -5.21 -13.96 -2.14
CA ASN A 108 -6.64 -13.73 -2.17
C ASN A 108 -7.16 -13.08 -3.46
N THR A 109 -6.30 -12.68 -4.40
CA THR A 109 -6.71 -12.05 -5.68
C THR A 109 -7.55 -12.98 -6.56
N GLN A 110 -7.42 -14.29 -6.41
CA GLN A 110 -8.25 -15.27 -7.12
C GLN A 110 -9.72 -15.24 -6.71
N TYR A 111 -10.03 -14.74 -5.52
CA TYR A 111 -11.40 -14.65 -4.99
C TYR A 111 -12.01 -13.26 -5.22
N ASP A 112 -11.18 -12.20 -5.11
CA ASP A 112 -11.63 -10.82 -5.27
C ASP A 112 -10.48 -9.93 -5.76
N LEU A 113 -10.69 -9.25 -6.89
CA LEU A 113 -9.69 -8.36 -7.51
C LEU A 113 -9.31 -7.14 -6.65
N ASP A 114 -10.11 -6.78 -5.66
CA ASP A 114 -9.77 -5.73 -4.72
C ASP A 114 -8.49 -6.03 -3.93
N TYR A 115 -8.16 -7.30 -3.74
CA TYR A 115 -6.91 -7.71 -3.09
C TYR A 115 -5.66 -7.34 -3.92
N ASP A 116 -5.74 -7.30 -5.25
CA ASP A 116 -4.65 -6.77 -6.08
C ASP A 116 -4.38 -5.29 -5.77
N LYS A 117 -5.45 -4.50 -5.60
CA LYS A 117 -5.33 -3.09 -5.23
C LYS A 117 -4.71 -2.90 -3.84
N ILE A 118 -5.10 -3.74 -2.88
CA ILE A 118 -4.50 -3.73 -1.53
C ILE A 118 -3.01 -4.08 -1.60
N ALA A 119 -2.65 -5.16 -2.31
CA ALA A 119 -1.26 -5.57 -2.51
C ALA A 119 -0.43 -4.47 -3.19
N THR A 120 -1.00 -3.80 -4.20
CA THR A 120 -0.39 -2.66 -4.90
C THR A 120 -0.06 -1.53 -3.92
N ARG A 121 -1.02 -1.13 -3.09
CA ARG A 121 -0.84 -0.05 -2.10
C ARG A 121 0.16 -0.42 -1.01
N LEU A 122 0.18 -1.68 -0.57
CA LEU A 122 1.17 -2.18 0.38
C LEU A 122 2.58 -2.14 -0.22
N LEU A 123 2.75 -2.53 -1.48
CA LEU A 123 4.03 -2.43 -2.19
C LEU A 123 4.47 -0.98 -2.37
N LEU A 124 3.59 -0.09 -2.82
CA LEU A 124 3.85 1.35 -2.93
C LEU A 124 4.27 1.96 -1.59
N LYS A 125 3.61 1.59 -0.49
CA LYS A 125 4.00 2.01 0.86
C LYS A 125 5.44 1.63 1.17
N THR A 126 5.89 0.42 0.80
CA THR A 126 7.28 0.01 1.05
C THR A 126 8.27 0.85 0.25
N ILE A 127 7.93 1.18 -1.01
CA ILE A 127 8.73 2.06 -1.86
C ILE A 127 8.81 3.46 -1.26
N TYR A 128 7.66 4.05 -0.89
CA TYR A 128 7.62 5.40 -0.30
C TYR A 128 8.45 5.48 0.98
N LYS A 129 8.33 4.49 1.87
CA LYS A 129 9.14 4.43 3.09
C LYS A 129 10.64 4.35 2.83
N LYS A 130 11.05 3.64 1.77
CA LYS A 130 12.46 3.52 1.40
C LYS A 130 13.02 4.82 0.81
N VAL A 131 12.21 5.54 0.02
CA VAL A 131 12.63 6.75 -0.70
C VAL A 131 12.44 8.01 0.14
N LEU A 132 11.32 8.15 0.83
CA LEU A 132 10.90 9.40 1.50
C LEU A 132 11.04 9.33 3.03
N GLY A 133 11.14 8.13 3.61
CA GLY A 133 11.09 7.94 5.05
C GLY A 133 9.68 7.66 5.58
N THR A 134 9.49 7.83 6.89
CA THR A 134 8.20 7.57 7.56
C THR A 134 7.24 8.74 7.40
N TYR A 135 5.97 8.43 7.24
CA TYR A 135 4.86 9.38 7.17
C TYR A 135 3.62 8.79 7.86
N GLU A 136 2.75 9.64 8.38
CA GLU A 136 1.55 9.22 9.10
C GLU A 136 0.27 9.38 8.25
N THR A 137 0.19 10.42 7.42
CA THR A 137 -0.99 10.71 6.61
C THR A 137 -0.68 10.75 5.11
N ARG A 138 -1.71 10.66 4.29
CA ARG A 138 -1.58 10.75 2.82
C ARG A 138 -1.21 12.18 2.39
N GLU A 139 -1.68 13.17 3.10
CA GLU A 139 -1.37 14.59 2.86
C GLU A 139 0.10 14.90 3.17
N GLU A 140 0.61 14.35 4.27
CA GLU A 140 2.03 14.43 4.61
C GLU A 140 2.87 13.76 3.53
N LEU A 141 2.53 12.52 3.13
CA LEU A 141 3.20 11.82 2.04
C LEU A 141 3.22 12.65 0.75
N ALA A 142 2.09 13.23 0.35
CA ALA A 142 2.01 14.03 -0.87
C ALA A 142 2.89 15.30 -0.79
N THR A 143 2.99 15.91 0.38
CA THR A 143 3.84 17.08 0.63
C THR A 143 5.31 16.70 0.58
N MET A 144 5.70 15.66 1.32
CA MET A 144 7.07 15.12 1.33
C MET A 144 7.51 14.70 -0.07
N HIS A 145 6.63 14.02 -0.81
CA HIS A 145 6.90 13.55 -2.16
C HIS A 145 7.27 14.70 -3.11
N LYS A 146 6.52 15.80 -3.10
CA LYS A 146 6.84 16.98 -3.93
C LYS A 146 8.14 17.65 -3.51
N ALA A 147 8.34 17.82 -2.21
CA ALA A 147 9.54 18.49 -1.66
C ALA A 147 10.81 17.68 -1.89
N HIS A 148 10.74 16.36 -1.79
CA HIS A 148 11.90 15.47 -1.92
C HIS A 148 12.39 15.31 -3.37
N PHE A 149 11.58 15.61 -4.39
CA PHE A 149 11.95 15.41 -5.79
C PHE A 149 13.26 16.09 -6.19
N GLN A 150 13.48 17.33 -5.77
CA GLN A 150 14.73 18.04 -6.04
C GLN A 150 15.94 17.34 -5.42
N HIS A 151 15.77 16.84 -4.19
CA HIS A 151 16.83 16.10 -3.50
C HIS A 151 17.18 14.82 -4.26
N TYR A 152 16.17 14.07 -4.71
CA TYR A 152 16.36 12.86 -5.51
C TYR A 152 17.19 13.14 -6.78
N ILE A 153 16.82 14.15 -7.59
CA ILE A 153 17.58 14.48 -8.82
C ILE A 153 19.02 14.89 -8.49
N ARG A 154 19.22 15.73 -7.46
CA ARG A 154 20.56 16.19 -7.06
C ARG A 154 21.43 15.05 -6.59
N LEU A 155 20.92 14.21 -5.70
CA LEU A 155 21.61 13.02 -5.21
C LEU A 155 21.95 12.05 -6.36
N GLY A 156 21.00 11.73 -7.24
CA GLY A 156 21.22 10.83 -8.36
C GLY A 156 22.32 11.32 -9.32
N VAL A 157 22.41 12.64 -9.54
CA VAL A 157 23.51 13.24 -10.33
C VAL A 157 24.84 13.17 -9.57
N GLU A 158 24.84 13.46 -8.27
CA GLU A 158 26.05 13.45 -7.43
C GLU A 158 26.71 12.06 -7.37
N ILE A 159 25.89 11.01 -7.21
CA ILE A 159 26.40 9.63 -7.18
C ILE A 159 26.55 9.00 -8.57
N GLY A 160 26.38 9.79 -9.64
CA GLY A 160 26.63 9.37 -11.03
C GLY A 160 25.58 8.44 -11.64
N LEU A 161 24.40 8.32 -11.05
CA LEU A 161 23.29 7.50 -11.57
C LEU A 161 22.37 8.27 -12.54
N LEU A 162 22.38 9.60 -12.49
CA LEU A 162 21.56 10.48 -13.34
C LEU A 162 22.43 11.43 -14.15
N ASP A 163 21.95 11.78 -15.36
CA ASP A 163 22.62 12.78 -16.20
C ASP A 163 22.57 14.16 -15.55
N LYS A 164 23.73 14.84 -15.49
CA LYS A 164 23.87 16.19 -14.90
C LYS A 164 22.94 17.22 -15.54
N ARG A 165 22.59 17.04 -16.82
CA ARG A 165 21.67 17.93 -17.55
C ARG A 165 20.29 17.99 -16.91
N LEU A 166 19.85 16.90 -16.21
CA LEU A 166 18.56 16.89 -15.51
C LEU A 166 18.55 17.90 -14.35
N LYS A 167 19.69 18.12 -13.68
CA LYS A 167 19.83 19.12 -12.63
C LYS A 167 20.00 20.54 -13.21
N GLU A 168 20.71 20.68 -14.33
CA GLU A 168 21.16 21.98 -14.84
C GLU A 168 20.13 22.66 -15.77
N LYS A 169 19.27 21.90 -16.45
CA LYS A 169 18.45 22.37 -17.55
C LYS A 169 16.96 22.50 -17.25
N PHE A 170 16.53 22.13 -16.05
CA PHE A 170 15.13 22.11 -15.65
C PHE A 170 14.88 22.88 -14.36
N ASP A 171 13.69 23.45 -14.24
CA ASP A 171 13.18 23.97 -12.98
C ASP A 171 12.64 22.79 -12.14
N LEU A 172 13.49 22.30 -11.21
CA LEU A 172 13.16 21.14 -10.37
C LEU A 172 12.06 21.44 -9.36
N ASP A 173 11.93 22.67 -8.90
CA ASP A 173 10.86 23.07 -7.98
C ASP A 173 9.51 23.04 -8.69
N GLU A 174 9.45 23.60 -9.89
CA GLU A 174 8.23 23.58 -10.72
C GLU A 174 7.82 22.14 -11.07
N LEU A 175 8.77 21.30 -11.48
CA LEU A 175 8.49 19.89 -11.78
C LEU A 175 8.06 19.11 -10.54
N GLY A 176 8.68 19.33 -9.38
CA GLY A 176 8.28 18.71 -8.13
C GLY A 176 6.84 19.05 -7.74
N LYS A 177 6.43 20.32 -7.89
CA LYS A 177 5.04 20.77 -7.65
C LYS A 177 4.04 20.15 -8.63
N HIS A 178 4.49 19.82 -9.84
CA HIS A 178 3.65 19.22 -10.89
C HIS A 178 3.36 17.73 -10.67
N LEU A 179 4.13 17.03 -9.85
CA LEU A 179 3.95 15.61 -9.55
C LEU A 179 2.57 15.30 -8.97
N LYS A 180 1.98 14.19 -9.41
CA LYS A 180 0.64 13.72 -9.05
C LYS A 180 0.70 12.32 -8.43
N LEU A 181 0.89 12.25 -7.12
CA LEU A 181 1.01 10.99 -6.37
C LEU A 181 -0.24 10.09 -6.52
N ASP A 182 -1.41 10.68 -6.66
CA ASP A 182 -2.69 9.99 -6.87
C ASP A 182 -2.72 9.11 -8.12
N ARG A 183 -1.88 9.38 -9.12
CA ARG A 183 -1.76 8.55 -10.33
C ARG A 183 -1.17 7.17 -10.04
N ASP A 184 -0.52 6.96 -8.89
CA ASP A 184 -0.05 5.63 -8.49
C ASP A 184 -1.22 4.67 -8.21
N GLU A 185 -2.44 5.17 -8.00
CA GLU A 185 -3.67 4.36 -7.91
C GLU A 185 -4.10 3.72 -9.25
N LEU A 186 -3.51 4.12 -10.36
CA LEU A 186 -3.78 3.54 -11.69
C LEU A 186 -3.09 2.19 -11.88
N TYR A 187 -2.10 1.86 -11.06
CA TYR A 187 -1.32 0.63 -11.23
C TYR A 187 -2.03 -0.57 -10.61
N LYS A 188 -1.70 -1.74 -11.19
CA LYS A 188 -1.85 -3.05 -10.58
C LYS A 188 -0.55 -3.48 -9.94
N TYR A 189 -0.61 -4.48 -9.06
CA TYR A 189 0.58 -5.01 -8.38
C TYR A 189 1.70 -5.39 -9.34
N SER A 190 1.37 -6.13 -10.41
CA SER A 190 2.36 -6.56 -11.41
C SER A 190 3.08 -5.40 -12.08
N GLY A 191 2.39 -4.28 -12.31
CA GLY A 191 2.98 -3.07 -12.88
C GLY A 191 3.99 -2.43 -11.94
N VAL A 192 3.63 -2.21 -10.67
CA VAL A 192 4.54 -1.63 -9.66
C VAL A 192 5.71 -2.56 -9.37
N SER A 193 5.47 -3.87 -9.26
CA SER A 193 6.54 -4.86 -9.07
C SER A 193 7.53 -4.84 -10.22
N THR A 194 7.06 -4.82 -11.47
CA THR A 194 7.93 -4.70 -12.65
C THR A 194 8.71 -3.40 -12.67
N MET A 195 8.09 -2.27 -12.29
CA MET A 195 8.80 -1.00 -12.18
C MET A 195 9.90 -1.07 -11.13
N LEU A 196 9.58 -1.59 -9.94
CA LEU A 196 10.55 -1.76 -8.85
C LEU A 196 11.71 -2.65 -9.28
N ASP A 197 11.46 -3.75 -9.99
CA ASP A 197 12.50 -4.72 -10.35
C ASP A 197 13.41 -4.20 -11.45
N ARG A 198 12.85 -3.56 -12.48
CA ARG A 198 13.56 -3.31 -13.75
C ARG A 198 13.87 -1.85 -14.03
N TYR A 199 13.05 -0.89 -13.55
CA TYR A 199 13.09 0.48 -14.06
C TYR A 199 13.47 1.52 -13.01
N LEU A 200 13.05 1.34 -11.74
CA LEU A 200 13.39 2.30 -10.70
C LEU A 200 14.88 2.32 -10.43
N VAL A 201 15.47 3.52 -10.41
CA VAL A 201 16.87 3.73 -10.01
C VAL A 201 17.07 3.24 -8.58
N LYS A 202 18.14 2.48 -8.37
CA LYS A 202 18.50 1.90 -7.08
C LYS A 202 19.93 2.26 -6.72
N ASP A 203 20.21 2.32 -5.42
CA ASP A 203 21.57 2.45 -4.92
C ASP A 203 22.37 1.13 -5.04
N ALA A 204 23.62 1.13 -4.55
CA ALA A 204 24.49 -0.04 -4.56
C ALA A 204 23.93 -1.22 -3.75
N ASP A 205 23.12 -0.95 -2.74
CA ASP A 205 22.43 -1.97 -1.93
C ASP A 205 21.08 -2.42 -2.54
N ARG A 206 20.81 -2.02 -3.79
CA ARG A 206 19.56 -2.29 -4.50
C ARG A 206 18.30 -1.69 -3.87
N LYS A 207 18.44 -0.68 -3.03
CA LYS A 207 17.31 0.07 -2.48
C LYS A 207 16.82 1.10 -3.50
N PRO A 208 15.51 1.25 -3.71
CA PRO A 208 14.98 2.24 -4.64
C PRO A 208 15.29 3.65 -4.14
N LEU A 209 15.76 4.50 -5.04
CA LEU A 209 16.01 5.93 -4.82
C LEU A 209 14.85 6.78 -5.38
N GLU A 210 13.99 6.20 -6.20
CA GLU A 210 12.88 6.90 -6.82
C GLU A 210 11.54 6.19 -6.61
N THR A 211 10.46 6.97 -6.63
CA THR A 211 9.08 6.49 -6.64
C THR A 211 8.60 6.34 -8.08
N PRO A 212 7.44 5.66 -8.35
CA PRO A 212 6.91 5.59 -9.71
C PRO A 212 6.70 6.95 -10.37
N GLN A 213 6.26 7.97 -9.63
CA GLN A 213 6.08 9.30 -10.21
C GLN A 213 7.40 10.02 -10.49
N TYR A 214 8.46 9.77 -9.70
CA TYR A 214 9.80 10.28 -9.99
C TYR A 214 10.37 9.64 -11.25
N PHE A 215 10.19 8.33 -11.39
CA PHE A 215 10.58 7.61 -12.60
C PHE A 215 9.95 8.24 -13.86
N TRP A 216 8.62 8.46 -13.87
CA TRP A 216 7.98 9.08 -15.04
C TRP A 216 8.49 10.50 -15.29
N MET A 217 8.71 11.29 -14.24
CA MET A 217 9.25 12.63 -14.41
C MET A 217 10.69 12.61 -14.94
N ARG A 218 11.54 11.70 -14.47
CA ARG A 218 12.91 11.52 -14.96
C ARG A 218 12.92 11.16 -16.45
N VAL A 219 12.12 10.18 -16.87
CA VAL A 219 11.98 9.80 -18.27
C VAL A 219 11.48 10.99 -19.11
N ALA A 220 10.48 11.70 -18.63
CA ALA A 220 9.95 12.90 -19.30
C ALA A 220 10.99 14.01 -19.45
N MET A 221 11.79 14.26 -18.42
CA MET A 221 12.88 15.23 -18.47
C MET A 221 13.93 14.84 -19.51
N THR A 222 14.33 13.56 -19.54
CA THR A 222 15.29 13.05 -20.54
C THR A 222 14.77 13.22 -21.96
N MET A 223 13.51 12.90 -22.21
CA MET A 223 12.88 13.09 -23.51
C MET A 223 12.77 14.58 -23.89
N ALA A 224 12.63 15.47 -22.92
CA ALA A 224 12.52 16.92 -23.14
C ALA A 224 13.87 17.64 -23.32
N LEU A 225 15.02 16.96 -23.18
CA LEU A 225 16.35 17.59 -23.33
C LEU A 225 16.55 18.30 -24.67
N PRO A 226 16.09 17.81 -25.85
CA PRO A 226 16.25 18.51 -27.11
C PRO A 226 15.31 19.71 -27.28
N GLU A 227 14.26 19.83 -26.45
CA GLU A 227 13.22 20.84 -26.60
C GLU A 227 13.69 22.24 -26.17
N LYS A 228 13.10 23.29 -26.75
CA LYS A 228 13.41 24.71 -26.37
C LYS A 228 12.90 25.02 -24.97
N ASN A 229 11.62 24.69 -24.69
CA ASN A 229 10.95 24.93 -23.41
C ASN A 229 10.93 23.61 -22.59
N LYS A 230 12.09 23.16 -22.12
CA LYS A 230 12.32 21.84 -21.55
C LYS A 230 11.38 21.50 -20.40
N THR A 231 11.21 22.42 -19.44
CA THR A 231 10.34 22.22 -18.28
C THR A 231 8.88 22.00 -18.69
N GLU A 232 8.37 22.81 -19.63
CA GLU A 232 7.01 22.67 -20.14
C GLU A 232 6.80 21.34 -20.89
N TRP A 233 7.77 20.93 -21.71
CA TRP A 233 7.69 19.67 -22.41
C TRP A 233 7.82 18.47 -21.46
N ALA A 234 8.68 18.55 -20.44
CA ALA A 234 8.76 17.53 -19.41
C ALA A 234 7.42 17.33 -18.69
N LYS A 235 6.70 18.41 -18.34
CA LYS A 235 5.35 18.31 -17.76
C LYS A 235 4.37 17.61 -18.71
N LYS A 236 4.37 17.97 -20.00
CA LYS A 236 3.49 17.35 -21.00
C LYS A 236 3.77 15.86 -21.18
N PHE A 237 5.04 15.46 -21.29
CA PHE A 237 5.43 14.07 -21.41
C PHE A 237 5.09 13.28 -20.16
N TYR A 238 5.41 13.84 -18.98
CA TYR A 238 5.03 13.28 -17.69
C TYR A 238 3.52 13.04 -17.59
N ASP A 239 2.70 14.02 -17.98
CA ASP A 239 1.25 13.90 -17.92
C ASP A 239 0.71 12.76 -18.77
N LYS A 240 1.30 12.52 -19.94
CA LYS A 240 0.91 11.40 -20.80
C LYS A 240 1.36 10.03 -20.26
N MET A 241 2.60 9.94 -19.80
CA MET A 241 3.16 8.69 -19.31
C MET A 241 2.59 8.28 -17.95
N SER A 242 2.51 9.21 -17.01
CA SER A 242 2.02 8.91 -15.65
C SER A 242 0.51 8.63 -15.58
N LYS A 243 -0.26 9.04 -16.58
CA LYS A 243 -1.66 8.62 -16.78
C LYS A 243 -1.82 7.30 -17.53
N LEU A 244 -0.71 6.66 -17.91
CA LEU A 244 -0.68 5.45 -18.73
C LEU A 244 -1.33 5.62 -20.12
N GLU A 245 -1.40 6.87 -20.65
CA GLU A 245 -1.87 7.17 -22.00
C GLU A 245 -0.81 6.88 -23.06
N TYR A 246 0.46 6.83 -22.66
CA TYR A 246 1.62 6.52 -23.49
C TYR A 246 2.69 5.78 -22.70
N LEU A 247 3.25 4.74 -23.27
CA LEU A 247 4.40 4.01 -22.73
C LEU A 247 5.58 4.11 -23.69
N SER A 248 6.69 4.64 -23.22
CA SER A 248 7.95 4.63 -23.97
C SER A 248 8.54 3.21 -24.04
N ALA A 249 9.44 2.99 -25.00
CA ALA A 249 10.14 1.71 -25.12
C ALA A 249 10.91 1.39 -23.82
N GLY A 250 11.02 0.09 -23.49
CA GLY A 250 11.72 -0.34 -22.29
C GLY A 250 13.18 0.14 -22.21
N SER A 251 13.89 0.20 -23.35
CA SER A 251 15.25 0.76 -23.44
C SER A 251 15.30 2.25 -23.07
N THR A 252 14.30 3.05 -23.48
CA THR A 252 14.21 4.46 -23.09
C THR A 252 13.99 4.58 -21.58
N ASN A 253 13.14 3.72 -21.00
CA ASN A 253 12.83 3.74 -19.57
C ASN A 253 14.04 3.40 -18.68
N VAL A 254 14.91 2.50 -19.14
CA VAL A 254 16.12 2.10 -18.41
C VAL A 254 17.23 3.14 -18.52
N ASN A 255 17.40 3.76 -19.70
CA ASN A 255 18.55 4.61 -20.01
C ASN A 255 18.25 6.12 -19.88
N ALA A 256 17.06 6.48 -19.41
CA ALA A 256 16.66 7.87 -19.22
C ALA A 256 17.38 8.56 -18.05
#